data_379a0c172d5cf27afaa6dddac9d2aa3a
#
_entry.id   379a0c172d5cf27afaa6dddac9d2aa3a
#
_cell.length_a   1.000
_cell.length_b   1.000
_cell.length_c   1.000
_cell.angle_alpha   90.00
_cell.angle_beta   90.00
_cell.angle_gamma   90.00
#
_symmetry.space_group_name_H-M   'P 1'
#
loop_
_entity.id
_entity.type
_entity.pdbx_description
1 polymer ?
#
loop_
_entity_poly.entity_id
_entity_poly.type
_entity_poly.pdbx_seq_one_letter_code
_entity_poly.pdbx_strand_id
1 'polypeptide(L)'
;MKLGFKRGKNWHSSVIRALLNSQWSHGVVVVDGKLYESVALKNDHGKAGVRSYPITDAIAADYLWFDIGGDDVAAVTRFKEVQGFGYDYLSLISFLPALNARDSKRLYCWELMLWVIGGYVKRRVTPEIILTFVLKTRK
;
A
#
# COMPACT_ATOMS: atom_id res chain seq x y z
N MET A 1 -9.22 -12.23 -0.79
CA MET A 1 -8.28 -11.08 -0.75
C MET A 1 -7.68 -10.94 0.63
N LYS A 2 -6.37 -10.62 0.71
CA LYS A 2 -5.65 -10.40 1.98
C LYS A 2 -4.92 -9.07 1.97
N LEU A 3 -4.83 -8.42 3.12
CA LEU A 3 -3.99 -7.24 3.34
C LEU A 3 -2.78 -7.62 4.18
N GLY A 4 -1.60 -7.24 3.73
CA GLY A 4 -0.33 -7.44 4.43
C GLY A 4 0.23 -6.13 4.96
N PHE A 5 0.64 -6.12 6.22
CA PHE A 5 1.28 -4.99 6.89
C PHE A 5 2.68 -5.39 7.32
N LYS A 6 3.68 -4.59 6.95
CA LYS A 6 5.09 -4.85 7.27
C LYS A 6 5.68 -3.72 8.11
N ARG A 7 6.39 -4.10 9.15
CA ARG A 7 7.27 -3.22 9.92
C ARG A 7 8.71 -3.43 9.45
N GLY A 8 9.16 -2.64 8.48
CA GLY A 8 10.54 -2.71 8.02
C GLY A 8 11.54 -2.32 9.10
N LYS A 9 12.74 -2.91 9.02
CA LYS A 9 13.83 -2.72 10.02
C LYS A 9 14.88 -1.70 9.56
N ASN A 10 14.87 -1.31 8.28
CA ASN A 10 15.85 -0.36 7.72
C ASN A 10 15.50 1.11 8.07
N TRP A 11 16.46 2.01 7.84
CA TRP A 11 16.30 3.43 8.17
C TRP A 11 15.17 4.11 7.37
N HIS A 12 14.96 3.74 6.09
CA HIS A 12 13.85 4.24 5.28
C HIS A 12 12.49 3.90 5.90
N SER A 13 12.33 2.66 6.37
CA SER A 13 11.13 2.23 7.08
C SER A 13 10.91 3.00 8.37
N SER A 14 11.99 3.37 9.07
CA SER A 14 11.90 4.18 10.29
C SER A 14 11.44 5.59 9.99
N VAL A 15 11.93 6.21 8.91
CA VAL A 15 11.47 7.53 8.45
C VAL A 15 9.98 7.49 8.07
N ILE A 16 9.55 6.48 7.31
CA ILE A 16 8.14 6.32 6.92
C ILE A 16 7.25 6.19 8.16
N ARG A 17 7.64 5.36 9.14
CA ARG A 17 6.87 5.22 10.39
C ARG A 17 6.78 6.52 11.17
N ALA A 18 7.86 7.28 11.25
CA ALA A 18 7.86 8.59 11.91
C ALA A 18 6.95 9.59 11.20
N LEU A 19 7.02 9.69 9.87
CA LEU A 19 6.18 10.57 9.08
C LEU A 19 4.69 10.24 9.18
N LEU A 20 4.35 8.94 9.22
CA LEU A 20 2.97 8.46 9.32
C LEU A 20 2.46 8.40 10.76
N ASN A 21 3.34 8.59 11.75
CA ASN A 21 3.04 8.32 13.16
C ASN A 21 2.43 6.92 13.36
N SER A 22 3.04 5.91 12.74
CA SER A 22 2.54 4.53 12.70
C SER A 22 3.64 3.52 13.00
N GLN A 23 3.26 2.35 13.49
CA GLN A 23 4.18 1.22 13.63
C GLN A 23 4.48 0.52 12.29
N TRP A 24 3.70 0.76 11.26
CA TRP A 24 3.80 0.12 9.96
C TRP A 24 4.52 1.03 8.95
N SER A 25 5.39 0.44 8.13
CA SER A 25 6.14 1.17 7.10
C SER A 25 5.73 0.79 5.67
N HIS A 26 5.07 -0.35 5.49
CA HIS A 26 4.68 -0.83 4.17
C HIS A 26 3.42 -1.67 4.23
N GLY A 27 2.59 -1.55 3.17
CA GLY A 27 1.36 -2.30 3.01
C GLY A 27 1.21 -2.86 1.60
N VAL A 28 0.59 -4.03 1.52
CA VAL A 28 0.36 -4.76 0.27
C VAL A 28 -1.03 -5.38 0.25
N VAL A 29 -1.52 -5.67 -0.96
CA VAL A 29 -2.74 -6.46 -1.17
C VAL A 29 -2.38 -7.75 -1.87
N VAL A 30 -2.99 -8.87 -1.46
CA VAL A 30 -2.87 -10.17 -2.16
C VAL A 30 -4.22 -10.63 -2.64
N VAL A 31 -4.29 -10.95 -3.93
CA VAL A 31 -5.44 -11.54 -4.60
C VAL A 31 -4.93 -12.69 -5.47
N ASP A 32 -5.55 -13.86 -5.36
CA ASP A 32 -5.24 -15.06 -6.18
C ASP A 32 -3.73 -15.38 -6.26
N GLY A 33 -3.05 -15.36 -5.12
CA GLY A 33 -1.62 -15.70 -5.05
C GLY A 33 -0.69 -14.63 -5.64
N LYS A 34 -1.21 -13.46 -6.03
CA LYS A 34 -0.45 -12.33 -6.54
C LYS A 34 -0.42 -11.19 -5.53
N LEU A 35 0.78 -10.67 -5.28
CA LEU A 35 1.01 -9.52 -4.43
C LEU A 35 0.98 -8.25 -5.27
N TYR A 36 0.30 -7.22 -4.78
CA TYR A 36 0.15 -5.90 -5.36
C TYR A 36 0.70 -4.86 -4.39
N GLU A 37 1.65 -4.06 -4.84
CA GLU A 37 2.33 -3.06 -4.00
C GLU A 37 2.71 -1.79 -4.74
N SER A 38 2.96 -0.73 -4.00
CA SER A 38 3.70 0.45 -4.46
C SER A 38 4.93 0.65 -3.58
N VAL A 39 6.11 0.72 -4.21
CA VAL A 39 7.40 0.79 -3.52
C VAL A 39 8.24 1.96 -3.99
N ALA A 40 8.97 2.54 -3.03
CA ALA A 40 9.83 3.68 -3.25
C ALA A 40 11.10 3.34 -4.05
N LEU A 41 11.62 2.12 -3.92
CA LEU A 41 12.92 1.73 -4.48
C LEU A 41 12.80 0.52 -5.41
N LYS A 42 13.65 0.52 -6.44
CA LYS A 42 13.87 -0.67 -7.27
C LYS A 42 14.44 -1.81 -6.42
N ASN A 43 13.97 -3.02 -6.66
CA ASN A 43 14.51 -4.26 -6.08
C ASN A 43 14.40 -5.40 -7.09
N ASP A 44 14.64 -6.65 -6.66
CA ASP A 44 14.63 -7.85 -7.51
C ASP A 44 13.26 -8.12 -8.17
N HIS A 45 12.17 -7.54 -7.64
CA HIS A 45 10.81 -7.67 -8.20
C HIS A 45 10.46 -6.55 -9.21
N GLY A 46 11.38 -5.64 -9.52
CA GLY A 46 11.21 -4.63 -10.57
C GLY A 46 11.49 -3.19 -10.15
N LYS A 47 11.00 -2.26 -10.97
CA LYS A 47 11.18 -0.81 -10.78
C LYS A 47 10.36 -0.30 -9.58
N ALA A 48 10.72 0.90 -9.08
CA ALA A 48 9.89 1.64 -8.12
C ALA A 48 8.52 1.97 -8.71
N GLY A 49 7.51 2.11 -7.85
CA GLY A 49 6.14 2.42 -8.21
C GLY A 49 5.18 1.26 -8.02
N VAL A 50 4.04 1.32 -8.68
CA VAL A 50 2.94 0.35 -8.60
C VAL A 50 3.23 -0.87 -9.46
N ARG A 51 3.30 -2.05 -8.84
CA ARG A 51 3.65 -3.31 -9.50
C ARG A 51 2.99 -4.52 -8.84
N SER A 52 3.07 -5.67 -9.51
CA SER A 52 2.62 -6.95 -8.98
C SER A 52 3.54 -8.10 -9.37
N TYR A 53 3.60 -9.12 -8.52
CA TYR A 53 4.35 -10.37 -8.75
C TYR A 53 3.74 -11.51 -7.91
N PRO A 54 4.03 -12.78 -8.25
CA PRO A 54 3.58 -13.90 -7.43
C PRO A 54 4.11 -13.81 -5.99
N ILE A 55 3.24 -14.06 -5.01
CA ILE A 55 3.68 -14.15 -3.61
C ILE A 55 4.35 -15.51 -3.36
N THR A 56 5.43 -15.52 -2.57
CA THR A 56 6.10 -16.73 -2.07
C THR A 56 6.00 -16.79 -0.55
N ASP A 57 6.19 -17.98 0.03
CA ASP A 57 6.18 -18.16 1.48
C ASP A 57 7.23 -17.28 2.19
N ALA A 58 8.39 -17.12 1.58
CA ALA A 58 9.45 -16.24 2.11
C ALA A 58 9.01 -14.78 2.19
N ILE A 59 8.30 -14.28 1.16
CA ILE A 59 7.74 -12.94 1.14
C ILE A 59 6.60 -12.83 2.16
N ALA A 60 5.73 -13.84 2.21
CA ALA A 60 4.58 -13.85 3.11
C ALA A 60 4.98 -13.81 4.59
N ALA A 61 6.10 -14.41 4.97
CA ALA A 61 6.61 -14.43 6.34
C ALA A 61 6.97 -13.03 6.89
N ASP A 62 7.18 -12.05 6.03
CA ASP A 62 7.56 -10.69 6.41
C ASP A 62 6.37 -9.80 6.82
N TYR A 63 5.14 -10.28 6.65
CA TYR A 63 3.93 -9.47 6.81
C TYR A 63 3.00 -10.02 7.89
N LEU A 64 2.31 -9.11 8.58
CA LEU A 64 1.11 -9.44 9.33
C LEU A 64 -0.09 -9.39 8.38
N TRP A 65 -0.84 -10.48 8.30
CA TRP A 65 -1.93 -10.66 7.34
C TRP A 65 -3.31 -10.51 7.96
N PHE A 66 -4.18 -9.83 7.23
CA PHE A 66 -5.60 -9.73 7.53
C PHE A 66 -6.40 -10.25 6.34
N ASP A 67 -7.22 -11.28 6.57
CA ASP A 67 -8.22 -11.70 5.59
C ASP A 67 -9.35 -10.69 5.55
N ILE A 68 -9.65 -10.19 4.36
CA ILE A 68 -10.76 -9.29 4.11
C ILE A 68 -11.66 -9.89 3.04
N GLY A 69 -12.97 -9.79 3.25
CA GLY A 69 -13.93 -10.06 2.20
C GLY A 69 -13.80 -9.01 1.08
N GLY A 70 -14.52 -9.22 0.01
CA GLY A 70 -14.61 -8.24 -1.06
C GLY A 70 -14.64 -8.88 -2.44
N ASP A 71 -14.73 -8.02 -3.45
CA ASP A 71 -14.76 -8.42 -4.85
C ASP A 71 -13.32 -8.44 -5.40
N ASP A 72 -12.75 -9.62 -5.51
CA ASP A 72 -11.40 -9.86 -6.02
C ASP A 72 -11.25 -9.40 -7.48
N VAL A 73 -12.30 -9.54 -8.29
CA VAL A 73 -12.31 -9.09 -9.70
C VAL A 73 -12.25 -7.57 -9.77
N ALA A 74 -13.07 -6.89 -8.98
CA ALA A 74 -13.04 -5.44 -8.91
C ALA A 74 -11.70 -4.91 -8.37
N ALA A 75 -11.11 -5.57 -7.38
CA ALA A 75 -9.80 -5.22 -6.85
C ALA A 75 -8.70 -5.31 -7.92
N VAL A 76 -8.64 -6.40 -8.67
CA VAL A 76 -7.68 -6.58 -9.78
C VAL A 76 -7.92 -5.56 -10.89
N THR A 77 -9.18 -5.25 -11.21
CA THR A 77 -9.52 -4.25 -12.22
C THR A 77 -9.00 -2.87 -11.83
N ARG A 78 -9.27 -2.42 -10.60
CA ARG A 78 -8.75 -1.14 -10.07
C ARG A 78 -7.22 -1.09 -10.06
N PHE A 79 -6.56 -2.21 -9.70
CA PHE A 79 -5.11 -2.27 -9.77
C PHE A 79 -4.59 -2.04 -11.19
N LYS A 80 -5.21 -2.65 -12.21
CA LYS A 80 -4.80 -2.49 -13.62
C LYS A 80 -4.85 -1.03 -14.08
N GLU A 81 -5.76 -0.23 -13.55
CA GLU A 81 -5.89 1.20 -13.88
C GLU A 81 -4.67 2.02 -13.42
N VAL A 82 -3.99 1.58 -12.36
CA VAL A 82 -2.85 2.28 -11.76
C VAL A 82 -1.52 1.54 -11.90
N GLN A 83 -1.52 0.39 -12.54
CA GLN A 83 -0.30 -0.38 -12.76
C GLN A 83 0.74 0.42 -13.54
N GLY A 84 1.96 0.48 -13.04
CA GLY A 84 3.05 1.28 -13.62
C GLY A 84 3.08 2.74 -13.17
N PHE A 85 2.14 3.20 -12.32
CA PHE A 85 2.25 4.50 -11.69
C PHE A 85 3.51 4.57 -10.83
N GLY A 86 4.13 5.75 -10.77
CA GLY A 86 5.29 6.01 -9.93
C GLY A 86 4.97 5.95 -8.43
N TYR A 87 6.01 5.92 -7.60
CA TYR A 87 5.85 6.08 -6.16
C TYR A 87 5.68 7.55 -5.79
N ASP A 88 4.69 7.84 -4.95
CA ASP A 88 4.39 9.20 -4.53
C ASP A 88 5.16 9.61 -3.27
N TYR A 89 6.38 10.09 -3.47
CA TYR A 89 7.18 10.67 -2.39
C TYR A 89 6.59 11.97 -1.83
N LEU A 90 5.95 12.77 -2.68
CA LEU A 90 5.40 14.06 -2.28
C LEU A 90 4.21 13.89 -1.34
N SER A 91 3.32 12.94 -1.63
CA SER A 91 2.23 12.59 -0.71
C SER A 91 2.75 12.09 0.63
N LEU A 92 3.84 11.31 0.63
CA LEU A 92 4.47 10.86 1.87
C LEU A 92 5.03 12.03 2.70
N ILE A 93 5.73 12.97 2.05
CA ILE A 93 6.26 14.18 2.70
C ILE A 93 5.13 15.13 3.12
N SER A 94 3.96 15.11 2.46
CA SER A 94 2.80 15.94 2.81
C SER A 94 2.20 15.66 4.18
N PHE A 95 2.64 14.59 4.87
CA PHE A 95 2.37 14.39 6.30
C PHE A 95 3.07 15.43 7.18
N LEU A 96 4.09 16.14 6.67
CA LEU A 96 4.63 17.33 7.29
C LEU A 96 3.63 18.49 7.08
N PRO A 97 3.32 19.29 8.13
CA PRO A 97 2.21 20.28 8.09
C PRO A 97 2.30 21.34 7.00
N ALA A 98 3.49 21.56 6.40
CA ALA A 98 3.76 22.64 5.45
C ALA A 98 3.60 22.27 3.96
N LEU A 99 3.38 21.00 3.61
CA LEU A 99 3.44 20.55 2.21
C LEU A 99 2.14 19.85 1.77
N ASN A 100 1.45 20.48 0.81
CA ASN A 100 0.19 19.97 0.21
C ASN A 100 0.42 19.57 -1.27
N ALA A 101 1.45 18.78 -1.55
CA ALA A 101 1.75 18.35 -2.90
C ALA A 101 1.19 16.95 -3.20
N ARG A 102 0.64 16.77 -4.41
CA ARG A 102 0.17 15.47 -4.92
C ARG A 102 0.44 15.36 -6.42
N ASP A 103 0.89 14.21 -6.86
CA ASP A 103 0.95 13.85 -8.28
C ASP A 103 -0.15 12.82 -8.60
N SER A 104 -0.98 13.09 -9.61
CA SER A 104 -2.12 12.25 -9.98
C SER A 104 -1.75 10.90 -10.60
N LYS A 105 -0.49 10.71 -11.01
CA LYS A 105 0.04 9.46 -11.58
C LYS A 105 1.05 8.78 -10.67
N ARG A 106 0.95 9.01 -9.37
CA ARG A 106 1.80 8.40 -8.36
C ARG A 106 0.97 7.99 -7.16
N LEU A 107 1.30 6.84 -6.58
CA LEU A 107 0.66 6.31 -5.38
C LEU A 107 1.72 5.75 -4.44
N TYR A 108 1.63 6.03 -3.15
CA TYR A 108 2.38 5.28 -2.15
C TYR A 108 1.55 4.08 -1.63
N CYS A 109 2.16 3.20 -0.88
CA CYS A 109 1.58 1.87 -0.57
C CYS A 109 0.17 1.92 0.05
N TRP A 110 -0.10 2.82 0.99
CA TRP A 110 -1.40 2.92 1.66
C TRP A 110 -2.49 3.50 0.75
N GLU A 111 -2.15 4.43 -0.13
CA GLU A 111 -3.07 4.94 -1.15
C GLU A 111 -3.45 3.83 -2.15
N LEU A 112 -2.46 3.04 -2.59
CA LEU A 112 -2.71 1.90 -3.45
C LEU A 112 -3.65 0.89 -2.79
N MET A 113 -3.39 0.54 -1.52
CA MET A 113 -4.27 -0.37 -0.77
C MET A 113 -5.70 0.15 -0.74
N LEU A 114 -5.91 1.42 -0.38
CA LEU A 114 -7.25 2.02 -0.31
C LEU A 114 -7.92 2.06 -1.69
N TRP A 115 -7.18 2.34 -2.75
CA TRP A 115 -7.68 2.29 -4.12
C TRP A 115 -8.13 0.88 -4.51
N VAL A 116 -7.30 -0.12 -4.27
CA VAL A 116 -7.61 -1.51 -4.65
C VAL A 116 -8.83 -2.04 -3.89
N ILE A 117 -8.94 -1.79 -2.58
CA ILE A 117 -10.04 -2.31 -1.76
C ILE A 117 -11.31 -1.47 -1.83
N GLY A 118 -11.21 -0.16 -1.93
CA GLY A 118 -12.32 0.79 -1.80
C GLY A 118 -12.66 1.58 -3.06
N GLY A 119 -11.79 1.61 -4.06
CA GLY A 119 -11.97 2.34 -5.31
C GLY A 119 -11.88 3.86 -5.19
N TYR A 120 -11.28 4.38 -4.13
CA TYR A 120 -11.05 5.83 -3.97
C TYR A 120 -9.72 6.09 -3.27
N VAL A 121 -9.17 7.29 -3.45
CA VAL A 121 -7.94 7.73 -2.78
C VAL A 121 -8.25 8.98 -1.96
N LYS A 122 -7.98 8.90 -0.66
CA LYS A 122 -7.95 10.05 0.25
C LYS A 122 -6.53 10.61 0.34
N ARG A 123 -6.41 11.89 0.62
CA ARG A 123 -5.13 12.47 1.06
C ARG A 123 -4.76 11.90 2.42
N ARG A 124 -3.45 11.69 2.64
CA ARG A 124 -2.88 11.25 3.92
C ARG A 124 -3.49 9.92 4.41
N VAL A 125 -3.48 8.93 3.54
CA VAL A 125 -3.88 7.57 3.94
C VAL A 125 -2.83 6.98 4.86
N THR A 126 -3.23 6.57 6.06
CA THR A 126 -2.37 5.88 7.03
C THR A 126 -2.78 4.42 7.18
N PRO A 127 -1.92 3.56 7.72
CA PRO A 127 -2.28 2.17 8.03
C PRO A 127 -3.54 2.08 8.89
N GLU A 128 -3.71 2.99 9.85
CA GLU A 128 -4.85 3.03 10.77
C GLU A 128 -6.17 3.34 10.04
N ILE A 129 -6.11 4.18 8.99
CA ILE A 129 -7.27 4.44 8.11
C ILE A 129 -7.68 3.16 7.39
N ILE A 130 -6.71 2.41 6.85
CA ILE A 130 -6.97 1.13 6.18
C ILE A 130 -7.58 0.13 7.16
N LEU A 131 -7.00 -0.03 8.34
CA LEU A 131 -7.52 -0.93 9.39
C LEU A 131 -8.94 -0.56 9.81
N THR A 132 -9.21 0.74 9.99
CA THR A 132 -10.55 1.23 10.32
C THR A 132 -11.55 0.93 9.20
N PHE A 133 -11.15 1.11 7.95
CA PHE A 133 -11.99 0.78 6.79
C PHE A 133 -12.34 -0.71 6.79
N VAL A 134 -11.33 -1.59 6.94
CA VAL A 134 -11.53 -3.05 6.98
C VAL A 134 -12.46 -3.48 8.12
N LEU A 135 -12.28 -2.91 9.32
CA LEU A 135 -13.12 -3.25 10.48
C LEU A 135 -14.58 -2.82 10.29
N LYS A 136 -14.83 -1.72 9.58
CA LYS A 136 -16.18 -1.25 9.28
C LYS A 136 -16.89 -2.05 8.19
N THR A 137 -16.14 -2.63 7.26
CA THR A 137 -16.69 -3.41 6.14
C THR A 137 -16.90 -4.89 6.47
N ARG A 138 -16.44 -5.35 7.62
CA ARG A 138 -16.60 -6.73 8.12
C ARG A 138 -17.95 -7.02 8.80
N LYS A 139 -18.99 -6.20 8.55
CA LYS A 139 -20.34 -6.48 9.05
C LYS A 139 -21.11 -7.44 8.16
#